data_fcbf88883edf7829c386a1b87b37e347
#
_entry.id   fcbf88883edf7829c386a1b87b37e347
#
_cell.length_a   1.000
_cell.length_b   1.000
_cell.length_c   1.000
_cell.angle_alpha   90.00
_cell.angle_beta   90.00
_cell.angle_gamma   90.00
#
_symmetry.space_group_name_H-M   'P 1'
#
loop_
_entity.id
_entity.type
_entity.pdbx_description
1 polymer ?
#
loop_
_entity_poly.entity_id
_entity_poly.type
_entity_poly.pdbx_seq_one_letter_code
_entity_poly.pdbx_strand_id
1 'polypeptide(L)'
;RRKQLFIDGINFPNEIIEAIRKNNFVVFAGAGASVDAPTSLPDFVDLAKKIAEGTGEILKEDDTCEAFLGYLKSKSIDVNKQAAELLSGTCLKHNQTHEAIIDLFADPSKIKIITTNYDQMFEQVLESRGLSVSAYNAPALPLGNDVDGIIHVHGNINNPKYMVLTDEDFGKAYLTEGYAARFLIKLFQSYTILFIGYSYRDTILRYLTRAMDRLPEKTRFILTDEEQSDWKLLGLTPIYFPSKNYGKMREGLIKLGQRAKRGLLDWDNMIKEFKSEPPRDIALDTEIDYCLDSVERSRVLANNIHGKEWILALNEKGVFDNLFMPEAVLSEKDQIWMQWIVDLHR
;
A
#
# COMPACT_ATOMS: atom_id res chain seq x y z
N ARG A 1 -15.07 6.65 14.11
CA ARG A 1 -13.72 7.00 13.58
C ARG A 1 -12.98 5.71 13.31
N ARG A 2 -12.27 5.60 12.16
CA ARG A 2 -11.33 4.49 11.93
C ARG A 2 -10.22 4.61 12.97
N LYS A 3 -9.88 3.51 13.62
CA LYS A 3 -8.72 3.47 14.50
C LYS A 3 -7.46 3.53 13.64
N GLN A 4 -6.50 4.33 14.06
CA GLN A 4 -5.30 4.63 13.29
C GLN A 4 -4.08 4.50 14.19
N LEU A 5 -2.97 4.08 13.61
CA LEU A 5 -1.67 4.05 14.24
C LEU A 5 -0.83 5.22 13.72
N PHE A 6 -0.33 6.06 14.61
CA PHE A 6 0.52 7.17 14.26
C PHE A 6 1.98 6.74 14.19
N ILE A 7 2.58 6.82 13.00
CA ILE A 7 3.97 6.42 12.75
C ILE A 7 4.67 7.54 11.98
N ASP A 8 5.68 8.19 12.56
CA ASP A 8 6.51 9.22 11.91
C ASP A 8 5.75 10.35 11.21
N GLY A 9 4.65 10.79 11.79
CA GLY A 9 3.80 11.83 11.20
C GLY A 9 2.75 11.32 10.22
N ILE A 10 2.63 9.99 10.04
CA ILE A 10 1.67 9.35 9.16
C ILE A 10 0.65 8.58 9.99
N ASN A 11 -0.64 8.77 9.69
CA ASN A 11 -1.72 8.02 10.32
C ASN A 11 -2.11 6.81 9.47
N PHE A 12 -1.63 5.63 9.83
CA PHE A 12 -1.99 4.39 9.14
C PHE A 12 -3.26 3.77 9.75
N PRO A 13 -4.29 3.47 8.93
CA PRO A 13 -5.45 2.70 9.40
C PRO A 13 -5.03 1.32 9.91
N ASN A 14 -5.59 0.91 11.07
CA ASN A 14 -5.30 -0.41 11.66
C ASN A 14 -5.66 -1.56 10.72
N GLU A 15 -6.61 -1.34 9.82
CA GLU A 15 -7.01 -2.31 8.79
C GLU A 15 -5.85 -2.74 7.89
N ILE A 16 -4.89 -1.85 7.60
CA ILE A 16 -3.70 -2.20 6.80
C ILE A 16 -2.82 -3.18 7.57
N ILE A 17 -2.55 -2.92 8.85
CA ILE A 17 -1.71 -3.78 9.68
C ILE A 17 -2.35 -5.16 9.80
N GLU A 18 -3.64 -5.22 10.07
CA GLU A 18 -4.37 -6.48 10.13
C GLU A 18 -4.38 -7.23 8.79
N ALA A 19 -4.48 -6.49 7.68
CA ALA A 19 -4.41 -7.10 6.34
C ALA A 19 -3.02 -7.71 6.06
N ILE A 20 -1.94 -7.01 6.42
CA ILE A 20 -0.57 -7.54 6.31
C ILE A 20 -0.43 -8.81 7.15
N ARG A 21 -0.87 -8.79 8.41
CA ARG A 21 -0.79 -9.94 9.34
C ARG A 21 -1.58 -11.16 8.86
N LYS A 22 -2.74 -10.92 8.24
CA LYS A 22 -3.63 -11.98 7.71
C LYS A 22 -3.26 -12.42 6.29
N ASN A 23 -2.15 -11.92 5.75
CA ASN A 23 -1.73 -12.17 4.36
C ASN A 23 -2.81 -11.79 3.32
N ASN A 24 -3.62 -10.78 3.64
CA ASN A 24 -4.70 -10.26 2.79
C ASN A 24 -4.41 -8.82 2.32
N PHE A 25 -3.15 -8.56 2.02
CA PHE A 25 -2.63 -7.23 1.69
C PHE A 25 -1.90 -7.25 0.36
N VAL A 26 -2.15 -6.23 -0.46
CA VAL A 26 -1.50 -6.01 -1.75
C VAL A 26 -0.97 -4.59 -1.82
N VAL A 27 0.24 -4.41 -2.31
CA VAL A 27 0.74 -3.10 -2.74
C VAL A 27 0.51 -2.95 -4.23
N PHE A 28 -0.07 -1.83 -4.64
CA PHE A 28 -0.21 -1.43 -6.03
C PHE A 28 0.78 -0.28 -6.29
N ALA A 29 1.86 -0.57 -7.03
CA ALA A 29 2.96 0.36 -7.24
C ALA A 29 2.90 1.03 -8.62
N GLY A 30 3.00 2.36 -8.63
CA GLY A 30 3.06 3.18 -9.84
C GLY A 30 4.44 3.81 -10.05
N ALA A 31 4.56 4.64 -11.08
CA ALA A 31 5.82 5.22 -11.56
C ALA A 31 6.58 6.01 -10.48
N GLY A 32 5.87 6.66 -9.55
CA GLY A 32 6.49 7.38 -8.44
C GLY A 32 7.39 6.54 -7.54
N ALA A 33 7.23 5.20 -7.52
CA ALA A 33 8.15 4.31 -6.81
C ALA A 33 9.56 4.27 -7.44
N SER A 34 9.67 4.56 -8.74
CA SER A 34 10.91 4.45 -9.53
C SER A 34 11.54 5.81 -9.91
N VAL A 35 10.94 6.93 -9.47
CA VAL A 35 11.45 8.29 -9.79
C VAL A 35 12.69 8.67 -9.00
N ASP A 36 12.77 8.27 -7.72
CA ASP A 36 13.86 8.63 -6.84
C ASP A 36 15.19 7.94 -7.23
N ALA A 37 16.29 8.66 -6.97
CA ALA A 37 17.64 8.08 -7.13
C ALA A 37 17.84 6.85 -6.22
N PRO A 38 18.63 5.86 -6.64
CA PRO A 38 19.43 5.81 -7.87
C PRO A 38 18.67 5.36 -9.12
N THR A 39 17.39 4.95 -9.00
CA THR A 39 16.58 4.43 -10.12
C THR A 39 16.36 5.51 -11.17
N SER A 40 15.83 6.68 -10.78
CA SER A 40 15.66 7.88 -11.63
C SER A 40 14.99 7.61 -12.99
N LEU A 41 13.99 6.72 -13.01
CA LEU A 41 13.23 6.45 -14.22
C LEU A 41 12.19 7.54 -14.47
N PRO A 42 11.85 7.82 -15.74
CA PRO A 42 10.80 8.78 -16.07
C PRO A 42 9.42 8.28 -15.64
N ASP A 43 8.54 9.19 -15.31
CA ASP A 43 7.12 8.90 -15.25
C ASP A 43 6.52 8.71 -16.67
N PHE A 44 5.23 8.41 -16.76
CA PHE A 44 4.60 8.09 -18.05
C PHE A 44 4.56 9.29 -19.01
N VAL A 45 4.41 10.51 -18.47
CA VAL A 45 4.43 11.75 -19.26
C VAL A 45 5.82 12.02 -19.81
N ASP A 46 6.83 11.90 -18.97
CA ASP A 46 8.22 12.12 -19.38
C ASP A 46 8.72 11.02 -20.30
N LEU A 47 8.26 9.78 -20.12
CA LEU A 47 8.52 8.67 -21.06
C LEU A 47 7.95 8.99 -22.45
N ALA A 48 6.70 9.43 -22.53
CA ALA A 48 6.07 9.80 -23.79
C ALA A 48 6.83 10.95 -24.51
N LYS A 49 7.26 11.97 -23.75
CA LYS A 49 8.09 13.06 -24.30
C LYS A 49 9.44 12.57 -24.83
N LYS A 50 10.13 11.69 -24.08
CA LYS A 50 11.41 11.12 -24.50
C LYS A 50 11.29 10.27 -25.76
N ILE A 51 10.21 9.49 -25.90
CA ILE A 51 9.93 8.73 -27.13
C ILE A 51 9.71 9.65 -28.33
N ALA A 52 9.14 10.83 -28.10
CA ALA A 52 8.92 11.83 -29.16
C ALA A 52 10.19 12.61 -29.55
N GLU A 53 11.27 12.55 -28.76
CA GLU A 53 12.52 13.26 -29.07
C GLU A 53 13.07 12.88 -30.46
N GLY A 54 13.36 13.89 -31.26
CA GLY A 54 13.87 13.73 -32.64
C GLY A 54 12.80 13.38 -33.68
N THR A 55 11.54 13.18 -33.30
CA THR A 55 10.44 12.93 -34.25
C THR A 55 9.83 14.18 -34.85
N GLY A 56 10.02 15.34 -34.20
CA GLY A 56 9.32 16.59 -34.52
C GLY A 56 7.93 16.72 -33.96
N GLU A 57 7.44 15.70 -33.27
CA GLU A 57 6.10 15.67 -32.64
C GLU A 57 6.20 16.11 -31.17
N ILE A 58 5.15 16.75 -30.66
CA ILE A 58 5.11 17.30 -29.31
C ILE A 58 3.81 16.88 -28.63
N LEU A 59 3.91 16.33 -27.42
CA LEU A 59 2.77 16.06 -26.55
C LEU A 59 2.14 17.39 -26.11
N LYS A 60 0.90 17.65 -26.51
CA LYS A 60 0.15 18.87 -26.15
C LYS A 60 -0.48 18.72 -24.78
N GLU A 61 -0.84 19.85 -24.18
CA GLU A 61 -1.44 19.89 -22.84
C GLU A 61 -2.80 19.15 -22.75
N ASP A 62 -3.57 19.14 -23.83
CA ASP A 62 -4.88 18.47 -23.92
C ASP A 62 -4.79 17.00 -24.37
N ASP A 63 -3.62 16.54 -24.82
CA ASP A 63 -3.43 15.15 -25.26
C ASP A 63 -3.22 14.23 -24.07
N THR A 64 -3.78 13.02 -24.15
CA THR A 64 -3.39 11.96 -23.22
C THR A 64 -2.15 11.23 -23.74
N CYS A 65 -1.30 10.76 -22.84
CA CYS A 65 -0.04 10.11 -23.22
C CYS A 65 -0.27 8.88 -24.09
N GLU A 66 -1.27 8.05 -23.75
CA GLU A 66 -1.63 6.86 -24.50
C GLU A 66 -2.09 7.16 -25.94
N ALA A 67 -2.93 8.19 -26.12
CA ALA A 67 -3.36 8.61 -27.45
C ALA A 67 -2.20 9.20 -28.26
N PHE A 68 -1.34 9.99 -27.63
CA PHE A 68 -0.15 10.53 -28.26
C PHE A 68 0.83 9.42 -28.70
N LEU A 69 1.07 8.43 -27.86
CA LEU A 69 1.89 7.27 -28.19
C LEU A 69 1.26 6.44 -29.33
N GLY A 70 -0.08 6.30 -29.33
CA GLY A 70 -0.81 5.70 -30.45
C GLY A 70 -0.63 6.47 -31.76
N TYR A 71 -0.68 7.80 -31.71
CA TYR A 71 -0.38 8.65 -32.86
C TYR A 71 1.07 8.45 -33.36
N LEU A 72 2.07 8.42 -32.48
CA LEU A 72 3.47 8.15 -32.86
C LEU A 72 3.59 6.76 -33.51
N LYS A 73 2.94 5.74 -32.97
CA LYS A 73 2.91 4.40 -33.56
C LYS A 73 2.29 4.40 -34.97
N SER A 74 1.26 5.21 -35.22
CA SER A 74 0.65 5.38 -36.56
C SER A 74 1.62 6.00 -37.58
N LYS A 75 2.62 6.76 -37.09
CA LYS A 75 3.75 7.29 -37.88
C LYS A 75 4.89 6.30 -38.06
N SER A 76 4.68 5.01 -37.80
CA SER A 76 5.67 3.95 -37.90
C SER A 76 6.83 4.04 -36.89
N ILE A 77 6.62 4.72 -35.78
CA ILE A 77 7.57 4.75 -34.65
C ILE A 77 7.28 3.54 -33.76
N ASP A 78 8.30 2.73 -33.51
CA ASP A 78 8.17 1.57 -32.59
C ASP A 78 8.24 2.05 -31.13
N VAL A 79 7.13 2.55 -30.62
CA VAL A 79 7.03 3.13 -29.27
C VAL A 79 7.34 2.10 -28.19
N ASN A 80 6.99 0.84 -28.39
CA ASN A 80 7.22 -0.23 -27.40
C ASN A 80 8.73 -0.53 -27.28
N LYS A 81 9.43 -0.61 -28.40
CA LYS A 81 10.88 -0.82 -28.42
C LYS A 81 11.61 0.36 -27.79
N GLN A 82 11.26 1.60 -28.19
CA GLN A 82 11.89 2.79 -27.64
C GLN A 82 11.63 2.96 -26.14
N ALA A 83 10.40 2.67 -25.67
CA ALA A 83 10.10 2.66 -24.24
C ALA A 83 10.99 1.64 -23.49
N ALA A 84 11.11 0.42 -24.01
CA ALA A 84 11.96 -0.59 -23.39
C ALA A 84 13.45 -0.17 -23.37
N GLU A 85 13.95 0.43 -24.40
CA GLU A 85 15.33 0.95 -24.45
C GLU A 85 15.57 2.08 -23.43
N LEU A 86 14.62 3.02 -23.30
CA LEU A 86 14.70 4.14 -22.35
C LEU A 86 14.59 3.67 -20.88
N LEU A 87 13.86 2.60 -20.65
CA LEU A 87 13.65 2.03 -19.31
C LEU A 87 14.64 0.92 -18.97
N SER A 88 15.53 0.58 -19.90
CA SER A 88 16.58 -0.43 -19.72
C SER A 88 17.93 0.27 -19.57
N GLY A 89 18.70 -0.10 -18.56
CA GLY A 89 20.06 0.41 -18.41
C GLY A 89 20.88 -0.54 -17.54
N THR A 90 22.11 -0.83 -17.97
CA THR A 90 23.03 -1.71 -17.23
C THR A 90 23.43 -1.16 -15.85
N CYS A 91 23.23 0.14 -15.63
CA CYS A 91 23.55 0.80 -14.37
C CYS A 91 22.32 1.13 -13.52
N LEU A 92 21.10 0.75 -13.96
CA LEU A 92 19.90 0.98 -13.19
C LEU A 92 19.90 0.14 -11.92
N LYS A 93 19.59 0.78 -10.79
CA LYS A 93 19.49 0.13 -9.49
C LYS A 93 18.15 0.51 -8.85
N HIS A 94 17.59 -0.42 -8.09
CA HIS A 94 16.45 -0.14 -7.25
C HIS A 94 16.79 0.94 -6.21
N ASN A 95 15.77 1.62 -5.72
CA ASN A 95 15.90 2.61 -4.65
C ASN A 95 15.29 2.11 -3.33
N GLN A 96 15.45 2.91 -2.28
CA GLN A 96 14.93 2.58 -0.95
C GLN A 96 13.40 2.45 -0.87
N THR A 97 12.65 3.05 -1.81
CA THR A 97 11.19 2.89 -1.86
C THR A 97 10.81 1.47 -2.28
N HIS A 98 11.50 0.87 -3.24
CA HIS A 98 11.28 -0.53 -3.61
C HIS A 98 11.59 -1.47 -2.44
N GLU A 99 12.70 -1.22 -1.73
CA GLU A 99 13.06 -2.00 -0.53
C GLU A 99 12.01 -1.88 0.56
N ALA A 100 11.56 -0.64 0.86
CA ALA A 100 10.55 -0.39 1.89
C ALA A 100 9.20 -1.06 1.56
N ILE A 101 8.82 -1.10 0.28
CA ILE A 101 7.61 -1.80 -0.17
C ILE A 101 7.75 -3.32 0.03
N ILE A 102 8.88 -3.92 -0.33
CA ILE A 102 9.15 -5.35 -0.08
C ILE A 102 9.11 -5.65 1.42
N ASP A 103 9.65 -4.77 2.25
CA ASP A 103 9.74 -4.94 3.70
C ASP A 103 8.38 -4.85 4.43
N LEU A 104 7.31 -4.40 3.76
CA LEU A 104 5.95 -4.48 4.29
C LEU A 104 5.49 -5.93 4.49
N PHE A 105 5.99 -6.86 3.69
CA PHE A 105 5.59 -8.26 3.77
C PHE A 105 6.42 -9.02 4.81
N ALA A 106 5.74 -9.72 5.72
CA ALA A 106 6.39 -10.47 6.78
C ALA A 106 7.12 -11.71 6.26
N ASP A 107 6.51 -12.37 5.27
CA ASP A 107 7.01 -13.58 4.63
C ASP A 107 7.32 -13.26 3.15
N PRO A 108 8.58 -13.41 2.71
CA PRO A 108 8.96 -13.20 1.32
C PRO A 108 8.20 -14.08 0.32
N SER A 109 7.75 -15.27 0.73
CA SER A 109 6.95 -16.16 -0.13
C SER A 109 5.52 -15.66 -0.34
N LYS A 110 5.11 -14.64 0.43
CA LYS A 110 3.76 -14.07 0.43
C LYS A 110 3.72 -12.62 -0.06
N ILE A 111 4.77 -12.19 -0.74
CA ILE A 111 4.82 -10.88 -1.39
C ILE A 111 3.72 -10.80 -2.45
N LYS A 112 2.96 -9.71 -2.42
CA LYS A 112 1.89 -9.41 -3.37
C LYS A 112 2.05 -7.97 -3.86
N ILE A 113 2.82 -7.80 -4.92
CA ILE A 113 3.05 -6.50 -5.55
C ILE A 113 2.45 -6.52 -6.95
N ILE A 114 1.53 -5.61 -7.17
CA ILE A 114 0.98 -5.34 -8.49
C ILE A 114 1.59 -4.04 -8.97
N THR A 115 2.03 -4.00 -10.20
CA THR A 115 2.63 -2.76 -10.74
C THR A 115 2.17 -2.48 -12.15
N THR A 116 2.03 -1.20 -12.45
CA THR A 116 1.89 -0.67 -13.81
C THR A 116 3.23 -0.26 -14.41
N ASN A 117 4.30 -0.30 -13.62
CA ASN A 117 5.64 0.00 -14.08
C ASN A 117 6.15 -1.11 -15.00
N TYR A 118 6.95 -0.72 -15.97
CA TYR A 118 7.56 -1.63 -16.93
C TYR A 118 8.95 -2.11 -16.52
N ASP A 119 9.56 -1.44 -15.51
CA ASP A 119 10.87 -1.78 -14.95
C ASP A 119 10.81 -3.04 -14.08
N GLN A 120 11.98 -3.56 -13.70
CA GLN A 120 12.14 -4.77 -12.88
C GLN A 120 12.82 -4.48 -11.52
N MET A 121 12.56 -3.32 -10.96
CA MET A 121 13.24 -2.90 -9.75
C MET A 121 12.85 -3.74 -8.53
N PHE A 122 11.63 -4.25 -8.44
CA PHE A 122 11.21 -5.15 -7.36
C PHE A 122 11.91 -6.51 -7.46
N GLU A 123 12.02 -7.06 -8.67
CA GLU A 123 12.76 -8.30 -8.94
C GLU A 123 14.22 -8.11 -8.55
N GLN A 124 14.83 -6.98 -8.89
CA GLN A 124 16.22 -6.66 -8.55
C GLN A 124 16.45 -6.59 -7.03
N VAL A 125 15.51 -6.05 -6.24
CA VAL A 125 15.57 -6.09 -4.77
C VAL A 125 15.60 -7.54 -4.28
N LEU A 126 14.69 -8.38 -4.77
CA LEU A 126 14.59 -9.78 -4.36
C LEU A 126 15.83 -10.57 -4.73
N GLU A 127 16.33 -10.40 -5.95
CA GLU A 127 17.56 -11.03 -6.40
C GLU A 127 18.76 -10.64 -5.53
N SER A 128 18.89 -9.34 -5.20
CA SER A 128 19.96 -8.84 -4.32
C SER A 128 19.92 -9.44 -2.92
N ARG A 129 18.75 -9.90 -2.47
CA ARG A 129 18.53 -10.57 -1.18
C ARG A 129 18.58 -12.10 -1.27
N GLY A 130 18.85 -12.66 -2.46
CA GLY A 130 18.83 -14.10 -2.69
C GLY A 130 17.45 -14.73 -2.59
N LEU A 131 16.39 -13.93 -2.80
CA LEU A 131 14.99 -14.34 -2.75
C LEU A 131 14.45 -14.52 -4.17
N SER A 132 13.55 -15.50 -4.34
CA SER A 132 12.86 -15.74 -5.61
C SER A 132 11.36 -15.81 -5.35
N VAL A 133 10.59 -15.09 -6.16
CA VAL A 133 9.13 -15.13 -6.16
C VAL A 133 8.63 -15.27 -7.59
N SER A 134 7.38 -15.67 -7.74
CA SER A 134 6.74 -15.72 -9.05
C SER A 134 6.61 -14.32 -9.64
N ALA A 135 6.90 -14.16 -10.93
CA ALA A 135 6.65 -12.94 -11.68
C ALA A 135 5.68 -13.22 -12.83
N TYR A 136 4.63 -12.42 -12.92
CA TYR A 136 3.59 -12.55 -13.93
C TYR A 136 3.53 -11.29 -14.79
N ASN A 137 3.32 -11.45 -16.07
CA ASN A 137 3.30 -10.33 -17.01
C ASN A 137 2.06 -10.40 -17.91
N ALA A 138 1.46 -9.24 -18.17
CA ALA A 138 0.42 -9.13 -19.17
C ALA A 138 0.86 -9.71 -20.52
N PRO A 139 -0.05 -10.35 -21.28
CA PRO A 139 -1.46 -10.58 -20.96
C PRO A 139 -1.73 -11.79 -20.06
N ALA A 140 -0.71 -12.62 -19.74
CA ALA A 140 -0.83 -13.85 -18.95
C ALA A 140 -0.81 -13.52 -17.45
N LEU A 141 -1.92 -13.00 -16.93
CA LEU A 141 -2.09 -12.65 -15.51
C LEU A 141 -2.66 -13.84 -14.72
N PRO A 142 -2.34 -13.98 -13.41
CA PRO A 142 -2.95 -15.00 -12.56
C PRO A 142 -4.43 -14.70 -12.31
N LEU A 143 -5.12 -15.61 -11.61
CA LEU A 143 -6.45 -15.32 -11.08
C LEU A 143 -6.31 -14.30 -9.93
N GLY A 144 -7.06 -13.19 -9.98
CA GLY A 144 -6.90 -12.06 -9.04
C GLY A 144 -7.30 -12.33 -7.58
N ASN A 145 -7.67 -13.55 -7.22
CA ASN A 145 -7.98 -13.98 -5.86
C ASN A 145 -6.91 -14.88 -5.24
N ASP A 146 -5.89 -15.25 -6.00
CA ASP A 146 -4.75 -16.05 -5.53
C ASP A 146 -3.48 -15.50 -6.19
N VAL A 147 -2.92 -14.46 -5.58
CA VAL A 147 -1.75 -13.76 -6.11
C VAL A 147 -0.64 -13.74 -5.07
N ASP A 148 0.43 -14.48 -5.35
CA ASP A 148 1.70 -14.36 -4.65
C ASP A 148 2.77 -14.03 -5.69
N GLY A 149 3.54 -12.97 -5.48
CA GLY A 149 4.61 -12.56 -6.37
C GLY A 149 4.50 -11.10 -6.86
N ILE A 150 5.16 -10.84 -7.98
CA ILE A 150 5.15 -9.54 -8.67
C ILE A 150 4.34 -9.67 -9.94
N ILE A 151 3.36 -8.79 -10.15
CA ILE A 151 2.46 -8.84 -11.29
C ILE A 151 2.54 -7.53 -12.07
N HIS A 152 3.08 -7.57 -13.28
CA HIS A 152 3.13 -6.46 -14.21
C HIS A 152 1.85 -6.43 -15.05
N VAL A 153 0.87 -5.65 -14.62
CA VAL A 153 -0.46 -5.56 -15.27
C VAL A 153 -0.37 -4.98 -16.68
N HIS A 154 0.63 -4.12 -16.92
CA HIS A 154 0.88 -3.50 -18.22
C HIS A 154 2.07 -4.08 -18.97
N GLY A 155 2.51 -5.29 -18.59
CA GLY A 155 3.73 -5.89 -19.15
C GLY A 155 5.00 -5.28 -18.63
N ASN A 156 6.15 -5.71 -19.14
CA ASN A 156 7.46 -5.19 -18.73
C ASN A 156 8.46 -5.15 -19.89
N ILE A 157 9.61 -4.55 -19.64
CA ILE A 157 10.70 -4.34 -20.62
C ILE A 157 11.27 -5.62 -21.21
N ASN A 158 11.13 -6.79 -20.57
CA ASN A 158 11.64 -8.06 -21.12
C ASN A 158 10.84 -8.54 -22.32
N ASN A 159 9.60 -8.09 -22.46
CA ASN A 159 8.76 -8.41 -23.60
C ASN A 159 7.99 -7.19 -24.10
N PRO A 160 8.70 -6.25 -24.75
CA PRO A 160 8.14 -4.95 -25.15
C PRO A 160 6.85 -5.02 -25.96
N LYS A 161 6.68 -6.08 -26.74
CA LYS A 161 5.48 -6.32 -27.56
C LYS A 161 4.17 -6.29 -26.74
N TYR A 162 4.24 -6.68 -25.47
CA TYR A 162 3.05 -6.77 -24.60
C TYR A 162 2.97 -5.62 -23.59
N MET A 163 3.82 -4.60 -23.70
CA MET A 163 3.69 -3.39 -22.89
C MET A 163 2.45 -2.61 -23.33
N VAL A 164 1.64 -2.22 -22.36
CA VAL A 164 0.41 -1.43 -22.57
C VAL A 164 0.77 0.04 -22.54
N LEU A 165 1.02 0.63 -23.70
CA LEU A 165 1.51 2.01 -23.85
C LEU A 165 0.53 2.91 -24.60
N THR A 166 -0.10 2.40 -25.67
CA THR A 166 -0.96 3.17 -26.54
C THR A 166 -2.44 3.01 -26.15
N ASP A 167 -3.30 3.90 -26.60
CA ASP A 167 -4.75 3.81 -26.45
C ASP A 167 -5.32 2.50 -27.01
N GLU A 168 -4.75 1.99 -28.12
CA GLU A 168 -5.08 0.67 -28.64
C GLU A 168 -4.75 -0.45 -27.64
N ASP A 169 -3.55 -0.38 -27.01
CA ASP A 169 -3.12 -1.38 -26.02
C ASP A 169 -4.03 -1.32 -24.76
N PHE A 170 -4.38 -0.11 -24.29
CA PHE A 170 -5.34 0.07 -23.21
C PHE A 170 -6.71 -0.48 -23.58
N GLY A 171 -7.18 -0.22 -24.80
CA GLY A 171 -8.43 -0.79 -25.32
C GLY A 171 -8.43 -2.32 -25.28
N LYS A 172 -7.34 -2.96 -25.68
CA LYS A 172 -7.19 -4.43 -25.58
C LYS A 172 -7.19 -4.91 -24.13
N ALA A 173 -6.34 -4.33 -23.29
CA ALA A 173 -6.16 -4.76 -21.90
C ALA A 173 -7.43 -4.64 -21.05
N TYR A 174 -8.20 -3.58 -21.26
CA TYR A 174 -9.33 -3.24 -20.40
C TYR A 174 -10.72 -3.50 -21.03
N LEU A 175 -10.85 -3.54 -22.34
CA LEU A 175 -12.14 -3.65 -23.03
C LEU A 175 -12.25 -4.93 -23.86
N THR A 176 -11.53 -5.05 -24.99
CA THR A 176 -11.78 -6.11 -25.97
C THR A 176 -11.31 -7.50 -25.50
N GLU A 177 -10.07 -7.61 -25.04
CA GLU A 177 -9.57 -8.82 -24.41
C GLU A 177 -9.84 -8.83 -22.91
N GLY A 178 -9.81 -7.63 -22.27
CA GLY A 178 -10.26 -7.39 -20.91
C GLY A 178 -9.50 -8.16 -19.83
N TYR A 179 -8.27 -8.64 -20.09
CA TYR A 179 -7.51 -9.43 -19.13
C TYR A 179 -7.14 -8.63 -17.87
N ALA A 180 -6.73 -7.36 -18.04
CA ALA A 180 -6.42 -6.49 -16.92
C ALA A 180 -7.66 -6.16 -16.08
N ALA A 181 -8.77 -5.81 -16.73
CA ALA A 181 -10.02 -5.51 -16.03
C ALA A 181 -10.52 -6.72 -15.22
N ARG A 182 -10.52 -7.93 -15.80
CA ARG A 182 -10.94 -9.15 -15.08
C ARG A 182 -10.06 -9.46 -13.88
N PHE A 183 -8.75 -9.34 -14.05
CA PHE A 183 -7.77 -9.52 -12.97
C PHE A 183 -8.01 -8.52 -11.83
N LEU A 184 -8.11 -7.24 -12.16
CA LEU A 184 -8.27 -6.16 -11.19
C LEU A 184 -9.60 -6.23 -10.41
N ILE A 185 -10.71 -6.58 -11.08
CA ILE A 185 -12.00 -6.76 -10.39
C ILE A 185 -11.87 -7.82 -9.29
N LYS A 186 -11.26 -8.95 -9.58
CA LYS A 186 -11.04 -10.02 -8.59
C LYS A 186 -10.07 -9.61 -7.50
N LEU A 187 -8.98 -8.95 -7.85
CA LEU A 187 -8.00 -8.42 -6.90
C LEU A 187 -8.67 -7.46 -5.88
N PHE A 188 -9.43 -6.49 -6.39
CA PHE A 188 -10.10 -5.48 -5.56
C PHE A 188 -11.23 -6.04 -4.68
N GLN A 189 -11.80 -7.18 -5.04
CA GLN A 189 -12.77 -7.90 -4.20
C GLN A 189 -12.11 -8.71 -3.10
N SER A 190 -10.87 -9.16 -3.30
CA SER A 190 -10.21 -10.16 -2.46
C SER A 190 -9.26 -9.57 -1.42
N TYR A 191 -8.66 -8.40 -1.70
CA TYR A 191 -7.54 -7.87 -0.90
C TYR A 191 -7.76 -6.45 -0.41
N THR A 192 -7.10 -6.13 0.69
CA THR A 192 -6.83 -4.74 1.10
C THR A 192 -5.65 -4.21 0.29
N ILE A 193 -5.82 -3.06 -0.33
CA ILE A 193 -4.86 -2.52 -1.31
C ILE A 193 -4.31 -1.19 -0.84
N LEU A 194 -3.00 -1.03 -0.94
CA LEU A 194 -2.30 0.22 -0.75
C LEU A 194 -1.66 0.66 -2.07
N PHE A 195 -2.17 1.75 -2.64
CA PHE A 195 -1.57 2.40 -3.79
C PHE A 195 -0.39 3.28 -3.36
N ILE A 196 0.76 3.13 -4.03
CA ILE A 196 1.99 3.89 -3.78
C ILE A 196 2.56 4.36 -5.12
N GLY A 197 3.00 5.62 -5.19
CA GLY A 197 3.66 6.16 -6.39
C GLY A 197 2.69 6.56 -7.50
N TYR A 198 1.47 6.96 -7.15
CA TYR A 198 0.49 7.54 -8.06
C TYR A 198 0.17 8.97 -7.66
N SER A 199 -0.06 9.84 -8.65
CA SER A 199 -0.65 11.16 -8.46
C SER A 199 -2.14 11.16 -8.79
N TYR A 200 -2.87 12.15 -8.28
CA TYR A 200 -4.32 12.28 -8.56
C TYR A 200 -4.62 12.47 -10.06
N ARG A 201 -3.70 13.07 -10.80
CA ARG A 201 -3.83 13.31 -12.24
C ARG A 201 -3.44 12.11 -13.11
N ASP A 202 -2.94 11.05 -12.50
CA ASP A 202 -2.48 9.87 -13.22
C ASP A 202 -3.63 9.21 -14.00
N THR A 203 -3.50 9.19 -15.32
CA THR A 203 -4.51 8.60 -16.21
C THR A 203 -4.66 7.11 -15.95
N ILE A 204 -3.56 6.42 -15.65
CA ILE A 204 -3.56 4.99 -15.34
C ILE A 204 -4.40 4.71 -14.10
N LEU A 205 -4.22 5.52 -13.04
CA LEU A 205 -5.02 5.39 -11.81
C LEU A 205 -6.52 5.55 -12.08
N ARG A 206 -6.90 6.47 -12.97
CA ARG A 206 -8.31 6.66 -13.36
C ARG A 206 -8.89 5.45 -14.09
N TYR A 207 -8.12 4.76 -14.92
CA TYR A 207 -8.55 3.49 -15.53
C TYR A 207 -8.72 2.40 -14.48
N LEU A 208 -7.76 2.28 -13.55
CA LEU A 208 -7.81 1.30 -12.47
C LEU A 208 -9.04 1.50 -11.57
N THR A 209 -9.32 2.77 -11.21
CA THR A 209 -10.41 3.09 -10.27
C THR A 209 -11.80 2.87 -10.88
N ARG A 210 -11.97 3.00 -12.18
CA ARG A 210 -13.25 2.68 -12.87
C ARG A 210 -13.66 1.22 -12.70
N ALA A 211 -12.71 0.30 -12.58
CA ALA A 211 -13.00 -1.10 -12.28
C ALA A 211 -13.51 -1.31 -10.84
N MET A 212 -13.37 -0.30 -9.98
CA MET A 212 -13.69 -0.36 -8.55
C MET A 212 -15.06 0.21 -8.18
N ASP A 213 -15.78 0.84 -9.11
CA ASP A 213 -16.96 1.69 -8.86
C ASP A 213 -18.13 0.98 -8.13
N ARG A 214 -18.14 -0.35 -8.09
CA ARG A 214 -19.18 -1.17 -7.46
C ARG A 214 -18.72 -1.92 -6.21
N LEU A 215 -17.53 -1.63 -5.70
CA LEU A 215 -16.93 -2.37 -4.60
C LEU A 215 -16.91 -1.56 -3.30
N PRO A 216 -16.97 -2.19 -2.10
CA PRO A 216 -16.94 -1.48 -0.83
C PRO A 216 -15.67 -0.63 -0.69
N GLU A 217 -15.81 0.65 -0.34
CA GLU A 217 -14.69 1.61 -0.19
C GLU A 217 -13.67 1.25 0.90
N LYS A 218 -13.96 0.25 1.73
CA LYS A 218 -13.29 0.04 3.02
C LYS A 218 -11.88 -0.55 2.95
N THR A 219 -11.40 -0.94 1.77
CA THR A 219 -10.17 -1.73 1.65
C THR A 219 -9.15 -1.16 0.67
N ARG A 220 -9.31 0.11 0.27
CA ARG A 220 -8.46 0.74 -0.75
C ARG A 220 -7.90 2.04 -0.24
N PHE A 221 -6.60 2.07 -0.12
CA PHE A 221 -5.85 3.19 0.43
C PHE A 221 -4.86 3.72 -0.60
N ILE A 222 -4.55 5.00 -0.53
CA ILE A 222 -3.47 5.61 -1.28
C ILE A 222 -2.55 6.38 -0.35
N LEU A 223 -1.24 6.13 -0.45
CA LEU A 223 -0.22 6.88 0.26
C LEU A 223 0.19 8.07 -0.59
N THR A 224 -0.08 9.28 -0.11
CA THR A 224 0.02 10.51 -0.90
C THR A 224 0.38 11.72 -0.04
N ASP A 225 0.96 12.74 -0.66
CA ASP A 225 1.15 14.08 -0.10
C ASP A 225 0.20 15.13 -0.70
N GLU A 226 -0.70 14.73 -1.59
CA GLU A 226 -1.66 15.59 -2.26
C GLU A 226 -2.94 15.78 -1.44
N GLU A 227 -2.87 16.63 -0.39
CA GLU A 227 -4.00 16.86 0.53
C GLU A 227 -5.21 17.54 -0.13
N GLN A 228 -5.00 18.31 -1.21
CA GLN A 228 -6.03 19.07 -1.89
C GLN A 228 -6.83 18.26 -2.93
N SER A 229 -6.42 17.02 -3.18
CA SER A 229 -7.05 16.15 -4.17
C SER A 229 -8.23 15.39 -3.58
N ASP A 230 -9.34 15.28 -4.33
CA ASP A 230 -10.52 14.53 -3.88
C ASP A 230 -10.40 13.04 -4.22
N TRP A 231 -9.57 12.34 -3.47
CA TRP A 231 -9.32 10.91 -3.61
C TRP A 231 -10.58 10.04 -3.46
N LYS A 232 -11.61 10.55 -2.76
CA LYS A 232 -12.87 9.83 -2.58
C LYS A 232 -13.64 9.68 -3.88
N LEU A 233 -13.50 10.64 -4.81
CA LEU A 233 -14.09 10.52 -6.16
C LEU A 233 -13.49 9.35 -6.95
N LEU A 234 -12.28 8.92 -6.58
CA LEU A 234 -11.64 7.73 -7.14
C LEU A 234 -11.88 6.47 -6.30
N GLY A 235 -12.74 6.53 -5.27
CA GLY A 235 -13.01 5.41 -4.37
C GLY A 235 -11.81 5.00 -3.51
N LEU A 236 -10.89 5.93 -3.24
CA LEU A 236 -9.67 5.71 -2.46
C LEU A 236 -9.73 6.46 -1.13
N THR A 237 -9.21 5.85 -0.07
CA THR A 237 -9.00 6.50 1.22
C THR A 237 -7.55 6.98 1.29
N PRO A 238 -7.28 8.29 1.36
CA PRO A 238 -5.92 8.80 1.42
C PRO A 238 -5.29 8.58 2.80
N ILE A 239 -4.00 8.28 2.77
CA ILE A 239 -3.08 8.27 3.90
C ILE A 239 -2.02 9.31 3.57
N TYR A 240 -2.00 10.39 4.34
CA TYR A 240 -1.13 11.51 4.05
C TYR A 240 0.22 11.35 4.73
N PHE A 241 1.30 11.61 3.98
CA PHE A 241 2.63 11.83 4.51
C PHE A 241 3.04 13.30 4.32
N PRO A 242 4.03 13.82 5.06
CA PRO A 242 4.44 15.21 4.96
C PRO A 242 4.87 15.60 3.54
N SER A 243 4.32 16.71 3.03
CA SER A 243 4.47 17.14 1.63
C SER A 243 5.93 17.12 1.17
N LYS A 244 6.16 16.49 0.03
CA LYS A 244 7.46 16.30 -0.63
C LYS A 244 8.53 15.63 0.25
N ASN A 245 8.14 15.00 1.36
CA ASN A 245 9.06 14.32 2.26
C ASN A 245 9.02 12.80 2.04
N TYR A 246 9.52 12.35 0.91
CA TYR A 246 9.59 10.91 0.57
C TYR A 246 10.47 10.10 1.53
N GLY A 247 11.43 10.75 2.22
CA GLY A 247 12.18 10.13 3.30
C GLY A 247 11.28 9.66 4.44
N LYS A 248 10.38 10.54 4.91
CA LYS A 248 9.38 10.21 5.93
C LYS A 248 8.38 9.15 5.46
N MET A 249 7.98 9.20 4.20
CA MET A 249 7.16 8.16 3.60
C MET A 249 7.83 6.78 3.72
N ARG A 250 9.10 6.67 3.30
CA ARG A 250 9.87 5.42 3.38
C ARG A 250 10.06 4.93 4.81
N GLU A 251 10.47 5.81 5.73
CA GLU A 251 10.58 5.48 7.16
C GLU A 251 9.26 4.96 7.73
N GLY A 252 8.13 5.62 7.37
CA GLY A 252 6.79 5.20 7.76
C GLY A 252 6.43 3.81 7.26
N LEU A 253 6.74 3.49 5.99
CA LEU A 253 6.52 2.15 5.42
C LEU A 253 7.36 1.07 6.12
N ILE A 254 8.65 1.34 6.36
CA ILE A 254 9.55 0.40 7.07
C ILE A 254 9.00 0.12 8.47
N LYS A 255 8.63 1.15 9.22
CA LYS A 255 8.09 1.00 10.57
C LYS A 255 6.71 0.32 10.56
N LEU A 256 5.87 0.59 9.56
CA LEU A 256 4.60 -0.13 9.37
C LEU A 256 4.82 -1.63 9.21
N GLY A 257 5.77 -2.03 8.37
CA GLY A 257 6.16 -3.43 8.19
C GLY A 257 6.68 -4.05 9.49
N GLN A 258 7.54 -3.35 10.22
CA GLN A 258 8.02 -3.79 11.54
C GLN A 258 6.88 -3.98 12.54
N ARG A 259 5.89 -3.06 12.56
CA ARG A 259 4.70 -3.18 13.41
C ARG A 259 3.86 -4.39 13.07
N ALA A 260 3.63 -4.63 11.79
CA ALA A 260 2.86 -5.78 11.34
C ALA A 260 3.50 -7.13 11.70
N LYS A 261 4.84 -7.15 11.82
CA LYS A 261 5.60 -8.34 12.22
C LYS A 261 5.65 -8.60 13.73
N ARG A 262 5.23 -7.65 14.58
CA ARG A 262 5.27 -7.81 16.03
C ARG A 262 4.39 -8.96 16.50
N GLY A 263 4.98 -9.86 17.29
CA GLY A 263 4.28 -10.89 18.03
C GLY A 263 3.84 -10.42 19.43
N LEU A 264 3.11 -11.28 20.17
CA LEU A 264 2.64 -10.95 21.52
C LEU A 264 3.77 -10.65 22.51
N LEU A 265 4.94 -11.29 22.34
CA LEU A 265 6.12 -11.04 23.20
C LEU A 265 6.70 -9.63 22.98
N ASP A 266 6.65 -9.13 21.75
CA ASP A 266 7.12 -7.78 21.45
C ASP A 266 6.21 -6.73 22.09
N TRP A 267 4.90 -6.97 22.09
CA TRP A 267 3.92 -6.15 22.80
C TRP A 267 4.12 -6.20 24.33
N ASP A 268 4.34 -7.39 24.88
CA ASP A 268 4.61 -7.58 26.30
C ASP A 268 5.84 -6.77 26.75
N ASN A 269 6.93 -6.83 25.98
CA ASN A 269 8.14 -6.08 26.27
C ASN A 269 7.92 -4.56 26.20
N MET A 270 7.21 -4.07 25.18
CA MET A 270 6.92 -2.65 25.04
C MET A 270 6.04 -2.14 26.20
N ILE A 271 4.97 -2.88 26.55
CA ILE A 271 4.01 -2.46 27.57
C ILE A 271 4.66 -2.42 28.97
N LYS A 272 5.65 -3.27 29.25
CA LYS A 272 6.39 -3.27 30.52
C LYS A 272 7.06 -1.92 30.84
N GLU A 273 7.30 -1.10 29.82
CA GLU A 273 7.87 0.25 30.03
C GLU A 273 6.83 1.23 30.62
N PHE A 274 5.53 0.92 30.50
CA PHE A 274 4.42 1.79 30.90
C PHE A 274 3.58 1.22 32.05
N LYS A 275 4.15 0.39 32.92
CA LYS A 275 3.42 -0.37 33.94
C LYS A 275 2.46 0.47 34.80
N SER A 276 2.91 1.61 35.31
CA SER A 276 2.18 2.42 36.26
C SER A 276 1.54 3.68 35.68
N GLU A 277 2.03 4.15 34.53
CA GLU A 277 1.52 5.36 33.87
C GLU A 277 1.34 5.12 32.38
N PRO A 278 0.18 5.52 31.79
CA PRO A 278 -0.03 5.45 30.36
C PRO A 278 0.95 6.38 29.63
N PRO A 279 1.35 6.05 28.38
CA PRO A 279 2.26 6.88 27.62
C PRO A 279 1.62 8.24 27.29
N ARG A 280 2.43 9.31 27.36
CA ARG A 280 2.02 10.68 27.00
C ARG A 280 2.30 11.00 25.53
N ASP A 281 3.11 10.22 24.88
CA ASP A 281 3.43 10.36 23.46
C ASP A 281 2.29 9.81 22.60
N ILE A 282 1.87 10.58 21.59
CA ILE A 282 0.72 10.26 20.75
C ILE A 282 0.94 8.97 19.94
N ALA A 283 2.18 8.68 19.52
CA ALA A 283 2.47 7.46 18.78
C ALA A 283 2.31 6.24 19.67
N LEU A 284 2.78 6.31 20.91
CA LEU A 284 2.64 5.24 21.90
C LEU A 284 1.19 5.09 22.38
N ASP A 285 0.45 6.19 22.49
CA ASP A 285 -0.97 6.16 22.85
C ASP A 285 -1.80 5.43 21.78
N THR A 286 -1.51 5.66 20.48
CA THR A 286 -2.15 4.90 19.39
C THR A 286 -1.76 3.42 19.38
N GLU A 287 -0.58 3.05 19.89
CA GLU A 287 -0.20 1.66 20.11
C GLU A 287 -1.07 1.00 21.19
N ILE A 288 -1.40 1.72 22.25
CA ILE A 288 -2.33 1.23 23.28
C ILE A 288 -3.71 1.02 22.68
N ASP A 289 -4.22 1.96 21.85
CA ASP A 289 -5.48 1.77 21.13
C ASP A 289 -5.45 0.52 20.26
N TYR A 290 -4.35 0.27 19.57
CA TYR A 290 -4.18 -0.95 18.78
C TYR A 290 -4.16 -2.23 19.65
N CYS A 291 -3.58 -2.16 20.85
CA CYS A 291 -3.64 -3.28 21.81
C CYS A 291 -5.07 -3.54 22.29
N LEU A 292 -5.87 -2.51 22.46
CA LEU A 292 -7.28 -2.63 22.88
C LEU A 292 -8.21 -3.21 21.79
N ASP A 293 -7.74 -3.35 20.55
CA ASP A 293 -8.55 -3.85 19.43
C ASP A 293 -8.69 -5.38 19.39
N SER A 294 -7.80 -6.14 20.00
CA SER A 294 -7.90 -7.60 20.04
C SER A 294 -7.94 -8.15 21.47
N VAL A 295 -8.55 -9.32 21.62
CA VAL A 295 -8.63 -10.03 22.92
C VAL A 295 -7.25 -10.39 23.42
N GLU A 296 -6.38 -10.94 22.56
CA GLU A 296 -5.05 -11.40 22.92
C GLU A 296 -4.16 -10.24 23.36
N ARG A 297 -4.15 -9.14 22.58
CA ARG A 297 -3.37 -7.94 22.92
C ARG A 297 -3.91 -7.22 24.15
N SER A 298 -5.23 -7.16 24.32
CA SER A 298 -5.87 -6.63 25.55
C SER A 298 -5.45 -7.43 26.78
N ARG A 299 -5.33 -8.76 26.68
CA ARG A 299 -4.86 -9.61 27.77
C ARG A 299 -3.40 -9.33 28.13
N VAL A 300 -2.54 -9.15 27.12
CA VAL A 300 -1.13 -8.76 27.36
C VAL A 300 -1.08 -7.40 28.05
N LEU A 301 -1.88 -6.42 27.60
CA LEU A 301 -1.94 -5.10 28.22
C LEU A 301 -2.40 -5.20 29.68
N ALA A 302 -3.52 -5.84 29.95
CA ALA A 302 -4.09 -6.01 31.29
C ALA A 302 -3.13 -6.69 32.27
N ASN A 303 -2.36 -7.68 31.81
CA ASN A 303 -1.39 -8.38 32.66
C ASN A 303 -0.18 -7.54 33.08
N ASN A 304 0.10 -6.44 32.39
CA ASN A 304 1.33 -5.66 32.60
C ASN A 304 1.09 -4.28 33.21
N ILE A 305 -0.12 -3.73 33.15
CA ILE A 305 -0.43 -2.38 33.63
C ILE A 305 -1.17 -2.41 34.97
N HIS A 306 -0.96 -1.37 35.79
CA HIS A 306 -1.63 -1.19 37.06
C HIS A 306 -1.63 0.31 37.48
N GLY A 307 -2.52 0.66 38.39
CA GLY A 307 -2.58 2.01 38.97
C GLY A 307 -3.74 2.85 38.46
N LYS A 308 -4.02 3.92 39.23
CA LYS A 308 -5.19 4.79 38.98
C LYS A 308 -5.11 5.57 37.68
N GLU A 309 -3.89 5.91 37.23
CA GLU A 309 -3.70 6.65 35.97
C GLU A 309 -4.16 5.82 34.77
N TRP A 310 -3.96 4.49 34.81
CA TRP A 310 -4.47 3.59 33.80
C TRP A 310 -6.01 3.44 33.85
N ILE A 311 -6.63 3.51 35.05
CA ILE A 311 -8.10 3.50 35.14
C ILE A 311 -8.66 4.71 34.38
N LEU A 312 -8.09 5.90 34.59
CA LEU A 312 -8.54 7.11 33.92
C LEU A 312 -8.36 7.02 32.41
N ALA A 313 -7.17 6.63 31.95
CA ALA A 313 -6.88 6.50 30.52
C ALA A 313 -7.76 5.47 29.80
N LEU A 314 -7.98 4.31 30.41
CA LEU A 314 -8.84 3.27 29.85
C LEU A 314 -10.31 3.67 29.84
N ASN A 315 -10.75 4.41 30.86
CA ASN A 315 -12.10 4.97 30.89
C ASN A 315 -12.32 6.02 29.80
N GLU A 316 -11.35 6.93 29.56
CA GLU A 316 -11.39 7.89 28.46
C GLU A 316 -11.45 7.21 27.09
N LYS A 317 -10.84 6.03 26.95
CA LYS A 317 -10.89 5.20 25.75
C LYS A 317 -12.17 4.34 25.63
N GLY A 318 -13.11 4.47 26.58
CA GLY A 318 -14.39 3.77 26.56
C GLY A 318 -14.28 2.27 26.86
N VAL A 319 -13.18 1.81 27.46
CA VAL A 319 -12.93 0.38 27.72
C VAL A 319 -13.93 -0.20 28.72
N PHE A 320 -14.46 0.62 29.63
CA PHE A 320 -15.35 0.20 30.70
C PHE A 320 -16.83 0.48 30.41
N ASP A 321 -17.18 1.05 29.27
CA ASP A 321 -18.55 1.49 28.96
C ASP A 321 -19.57 0.36 29.13
N ASN A 322 -19.25 -0.84 28.63
CA ASN A 322 -20.15 -2.00 28.74
C ASN A 322 -20.23 -2.60 30.15
N LEU A 323 -19.17 -2.42 30.96
CA LEU A 323 -19.12 -3.05 32.31
C LEU A 323 -20.15 -2.49 33.27
N PHE A 324 -20.60 -1.26 33.03
CA PHE A 324 -21.54 -0.55 33.89
C PHE A 324 -22.96 -0.46 33.31
N MET A 325 -23.22 -1.13 32.17
CA MET A 325 -24.56 -1.17 31.58
C MET A 325 -25.38 -2.33 32.15
N PRO A 326 -26.61 -2.09 32.69
CA PRO A 326 -27.39 -3.10 33.43
C PRO A 326 -27.75 -4.36 32.65
N GLU A 327 -27.81 -4.32 31.35
CA GLU A 327 -28.24 -5.45 30.50
C GLU A 327 -27.20 -5.85 29.44
N ALA A 328 -25.95 -5.40 29.59
CA ALA A 328 -24.91 -5.68 28.61
C ALA A 328 -24.46 -7.15 28.68
N VAL A 329 -24.41 -7.80 27.53
CA VAL A 329 -23.75 -9.10 27.39
C VAL A 329 -22.24 -8.83 27.27
N LEU A 330 -21.49 -9.18 28.30
CA LEU A 330 -20.05 -8.96 28.35
C LEU A 330 -19.32 -9.84 27.35
N SER A 331 -18.55 -9.21 26.45
CA SER A 331 -17.64 -9.89 25.55
C SER A 331 -16.44 -10.48 26.33
N GLU A 332 -15.66 -11.36 25.68
CA GLU A 332 -14.41 -11.87 26.27
C GLU A 332 -13.45 -10.73 26.63
N LYS A 333 -13.43 -9.67 25.85
CA LYS A 333 -12.62 -8.48 26.12
C LYS A 333 -13.11 -7.72 27.36
N ASP A 334 -14.43 -7.55 27.51
CA ASP A 334 -15.01 -6.94 28.71
C ASP A 334 -14.68 -7.74 29.98
N GLN A 335 -14.69 -9.08 29.89
CA GLN A 335 -14.31 -9.96 31.00
C GLN A 335 -12.84 -9.78 31.44
N ILE A 336 -11.91 -9.56 30.48
CA ILE A 336 -10.51 -9.27 30.81
C ILE A 336 -10.41 -7.98 31.63
N TRP A 337 -11.12 -6.93 31.25
CA TRP A 337 -11.06 -5.65 31.92
C TRP A 337 -11.82 -5.64 33.25
N MET A 338 -12.88 -6.39 33.36
CA MET A 338 -13.56 -6.63 34.63
C MET A 338 -12.64 -7.30 35.64
N GLN A 339 -11.94 -8.38 35.23
CA GLN A 339 -10.96 -9.06 36.07
C GLN A 339 -9.82 -8.13 36.47
N TRP A 340 -9.30 -7.33 35.53
CA TRP A 340 -8.25 -6.36 35.82
C TRP A 340 -8.65 -5.34 36.90
N ILE A 341 -9.88 -4.81 36.86
CA ILE A 341 -10.40 -3.92 37.93
C ILE A 341 -10.43 -4.64 39.27
N VAL A 342 -10.87 -5.88 39.32
CA VAL A 342 -10.92 -6.67 40.55
C VAL A 342 -9.53 -6.90 41.15
N ASP A 343 -8.53 -7.16 40.28
CA ASP A 343 -7.16 -7.42 40.73
C ASP A 343 -6.40 -6.17 41.18
N LEU A 344 -6.83 -4.97 40.77
CA LEU A 344 -6.29 -3.70 41.28
C LEU A 344 -6.58 -3.47 42.77
N HIS A 345 -7.59 -4.14 43.33
CA HIS A 345 -7.98 -4.01 44.74
C HIS A 345 -7.34 -5.08 45.64
N ARG A 346 -6.51 -5.96 45.06
CA ARG A 346 -5.74 -6.98 45.79
C ARG A 346 -4.28 -6.58 45.94
#